data_f747180c267832dad8726049c0cf4e40
#
_entry.id   f747180c267832dad8726049c0cf4e40
#
_cell.length_a   1.000
_cell.length_b   1.000
_cell.length_c   1.000
_cell.angle_alpha   90.00
_cell.angle_beta   90.00
_cell.angle_gamma   90.00
#
_symmetry.space_group_name_H-M   'P 1'
#
loop_
_entity.id
_entity.type
_entity.pdbx_description
1 polymer ?
#
loop_
_entity_poly.entity_id
_entity_poly.type
_entity_poly.pdbx_seq_one_letter_code
_entity_poly.pdbx_strand_id
1 'polypeptide(L)'
;MNKVLVIGPTYKTQVITTEQKLQESDIFNCSYTNDIGGGQFLVAHNLAVMETDTYFITRLAYDEAGNRLLKDLDENNVVVNFTSNQLSSTAQKTYLFSKEGLKIFDDIPYNSYPSLEDRVPAEFFMNVDYALVNIINSNYFHYILKNYPKMHYICDNNIPSDEILENVEGVILDEEHVKNYVDERDFASFADKLLYKGINYLLVTDKGKGVYIYTRNGNDYLAKDKSGPYYLGCHEVFVSMFLASLSNGLPFSQALNNGLNLTNDFSYTKAIKLEKEFF
;
A
#
# COMPACT_ATOMS: atom_id res chain seq x y z
N MET A 1 -3.14 22.96 -1.93
CA MET A 1 -2.61 21.61 -1.66
C MET A 1 -3.69 20.63 -2.07
N ASN A 2 -3.35 19.66 -2.87
CA ASN A 2 -4.30 18.67 -3.29
C ASN A 2 -4.38 17.57 -2.22
N LYS A 3 -5.61 17.19 -1.88
CA LYS A 3 -5.90 16.25 -0.82
C LYS A 3 -5.85 14.82 -1.35
N VAL A 4 -5.13 13.93 -0.66
CA VAL A 4 -5.11 12.50 -0.96
C VAL A 4 -5.86 11.75 0.14
N LEU A 5 -6.76 10.85 -0.28
CA LEU A 5 -7.48 9.95 0.61
C LEU A 5 -6.89 8.54 0.49
N VAL A 6 -6.54 7.95 1.60
CA VAL A 6 -6.12 6.55 1.69
C VAL A 6 -7.22 5.76 2.38
N ILE A 7 -7.62 4.61 1.84
CA ILE A 7 -8.66 3.75 2.41
C ILE A 7 -8.15 2.31 2.44
N GLY A 8 -8.09 1.70 3.61
CA GLY A 8 -7.69 0.29 3.68
C GLY A 8 -7.25 -0.15 5.08
N PRO A 9 -6.77 -1.39 5.20
CA PRO A 9 -6.43 -1.96 6.48
C PRO A 9 -5.14 -1.37 7.03
N THR A 10 -5.08 -1.30 8.35
CA THR A 10 -3.86 -1.07 9.13
C THR A 10 -3.53 -2.33 9.93
N TYR A 11 -2.27 -2.70 9.93
CA TYR A 11 -1.77 -3.79 10.75
C TYR A 11 -0.40 -3.44 11.35
N LYS A 12 -0.06 -4.08 12.44
CA LYS A 12 1.30 -4.03 12.98
C LYS A 12 2.20 -4.98 12.18
N THR A 13 3.41 -4.53 11.91
CA THR A 13 4.43 -5.34 11.25
C THR A 13 5.46 -5.80 12.25
N GLN A 14 5.76 -7.11 12.24
CA GLN A 14 6.88 -7.69 12.95
C GLN A 14 7.89 -8.24 11.96
N VAL A 15 9.16 -7.89 12.13
CA VAL A 15 10.25 -8.41 11.31
C VAL A 15 11.15 -9.26 12.21
N ILE A 16 11.31 -10.52 11.84
CA ILE A 16 12.18 -11.48 12.52
C ILE A 16 13.32 -11.85 11.57
N THR A 17 14.53 -11.80 12.06
CA THR A 17 15.72 -12.18 11.27
C THR A 17 16.52 -13.23 12.00
N THR A 18 16.88 -14.31 11.32
CA THR A 18 17.77 -15.36 11.82
C THR A 18 18.79 -15.77 10.76
N GLU A 19 20.03 -16.00 11.21
CA GLU A 19 21.12 -16.55 10.39
C GLU A 19 21.08 -18.08 10.28
N GLN A 20 20.06 -18.71 10.84
CA GLN A 20 19.93 -20.16 10.86
C GLN A 20 18.99 -20.67 9.77
N LYS A 21 19.15 -21.92 9.35
CA LYS A 21 18.13 -22.63 8.58
C LYS A 21 17.01 -23.04 9.51
N LEU A 22 15.78 -22.91 9.04
CA LEU A 22 14.59 -23.31 9.80
C LEU A 22 14.42 -24.84 9.67
N GLN A 23 14.51 -25.54 10.81
CA GLN A 23 14.22 -26.97 10.91
C GLN A 23 13.11 -27.18 11.92
N GLU A 24 12.37 -28.29 11.80
CA GLU A 24 11.33 -28.62 12.77
C GLU A 24 11.94 -28.79 14.17
N SER A 25 11.23 -28.27 15.16
CA SER A 25 11.55 -28.36 16.61
C SER A 25 12.84 -27.71 17.10
N ASP A 26 13.52 -26.91 16.32
CA ASP A 26 14.70 -26.18 16.79
C ASP A 26 14.33 -24.88 17.54
N ILE A 27 15.21 -24.47 18.43
CA ILE A 27 15.19 -23.13 19.05
C ILE A 27 16.13 -22.24 18.25
N PHE A 28 15.57 -21.15 17.69
CA PHE A 28 16.32 -20.21 16.87
C PHE A 28 16.73 -18.96 17.64
N ASN A 29 18.00 -18.58 17.51
CA ASN A 29 18.40 -17.22 17.87
C ASN A 29 17.96 -16.26 16.77
N CYS A 30 17.16 -15.27 17.14
CA CYS A 30 16.67 -14.26 16.20
C CYS A 30 16.74 -12.86 16.78
N SER A 31 16.86 -11.87 15.93
CA SER A 31 16.53 -10.48 16.23
C SER A 31 15.13 -10.19 15.74
N TYR A 32 14.43 -9.27 16.37
CA TYR A 32 13.11 -8.84 15.92
C TYR A 32 12.94 -7.34 16.08
N THR A 33 12.13 -6.77 15.20
CA THR A 33 11.65 -5.39 15.25
C THR A 33 10.14 -5.44 15.32
N ASN A 34 9.56 -4.73 16.25
CA ASN A 34 8.12 -4.72 16.49
C ASN A 34 7.46 -3.40 16.10
N ASP A 35 6.17 -3.50 15.82
CA ASP A 35 5.21 -2.41 15.87
C ASP A 35 5.45 -1.26 14.89
N ILE A 36 6.00 -1.59 13.74
CA ILE A 36 5.94 -0.71 12.60
C ILE A 36 4.59 -0.97 11.93
N GLY A 37 3.87 0.08 11.59
CA GLY A 37 2.63 -0.06 10.83
C GLY A 37 2.88 -0.71 9.48
N GLY A 38 1.82 -1.23 8.86
CA GLY A 38 1.87 -1.87 7.55
C GLY A 38 0.65 -1.56 6.70
N GLY A 39 0.72 -1.91 5.43
CA GLY A 39 -0.33 -1.65 4.45
C GLY A 39 -0.58 -0.17 4.24
N GLN A 40 -1.85 0.23 4.14
CA GLN A 40 -2.22 1.61 3.87
C GLN A 40 -1.79 2.60 4.95
N PHE A 41 -1.50 2.13 6.17
CA PHE A 41 -0.84 2.96 7.19
C PHE A 41 0.50 3.53 6.68
N LEU A 42 1.37 2.68 6.09
CA LEU A 42 2.67 3.15 5.58
C LEU A 42 2.51 4.17 4.47
N VAL A 43 1.54 3.97 3.58
CA VAL A 43 1.27 4.94 2.51
C VAL A 43 0.79 6.26 3.09
N ALA A 44 -0.16 6.26 4.04
CA ALA A 44 -0.68 7.47 4.67
C ALA A 44 0.43 8.22 5.44
N HIS A 45 1.25 7.50 6.21
CA HIS A 45 2.40 8.04 6.92
C HIS A 45 3.40 8.68 5.94
N ASN A 46 3.83 7.94 4.91
CA ASN A 46 4.82 8.43 3.94
C ASN A 46 4.33 9.66 3.18
N LEU A 47 3.04 9.71 2.78
CA LEU A 47 2.43 10.89 2.15
C LEU A 47 2.51 12.12 3.07
N ALA A 48 2.19 11.95 4.34
CA ALA A 48 2.24 13.03 5.32
C ALA A 48 3.68 13.51 5.61
N VAL A 49 4.65 12.60 5.68
CA VAL A 49 6.08 12.95 5.80
C VAL A 49 6.56 13.77 4.59
N MET A 50 5.98 13.53 3.40
CA MET A 50 6.20 14.31 2.19
C MET A 50 5.32 15.59 2.10
N GLU A 51 4.74 16.03 3.22
CA GLU A 51 3.90 17.22 3.32
C GLU A 51 2.65 17.20 2.41
N THR A 52 2.14 16.03 2.06
CA THR A 52 0.89 15.86 1.34
C THR A 52 -0.30 15.91 2.32
N ASP A 53 -1.36 16.68 2.01
CA ASP A 53 -2.58 16.73 2.83
C ASP A 53 -3.30 15.38 2.78
N THR A 54 -3.12 14.57 3.84
CA THR A 54 -3.47 13.15 3.86
C THR A 54 -4.61 12.86 4.82
N TYR A 55 -5.64 12.22 4.27
CA TYR A 55 -6.78 11.67 4.99
C TYR A 55 -6.76 10.15 4.93
N PHE A 56 -7.05 9.50 6.05
CA PHE A 56 -6.95 8.05 6.14
C PHE A 56 -8.20 7.43 6.80
N ILE A 57 -8.82 6.48 6.10
CA ILE A 57 -9.95 5.69 6.60
C ILE A 57 -9.48 4.27 6.83
N THR A 58 -9.55 3.80 8.08
CA THR A 58 -9.02 2.48 8.46
C THR A 58 -9.79 1.85 9.60
N ARG A 59 -9.41 0.62 9.96
CA ARG A 59 -9.85 -0.09 11.16
C ARG A 59 -8.66 -0.49 12.02
N LEU A 60 -8.76 -0.22 13.32
CA LEU A 60 -7.75 -0.53 14.34
C LEU A 60 -8.43 -0.99 15.62
N ALA A 61 -7.80 -1.87 16.40
CA ALA A 61 -8.26 -2.18 17.74
C ALA A 61 -7.81 -1.12 18.75
N TYR A 62 -8.51 -1.04 19.88
CA TYR A 62 -8.09 -0.27 21.05
C TYR A 62 -7.09 -1.08 21.88
N ASP A 63 -5.98 -1.48 21.28
CA ASP A 63 -4.87 -2.14 21.95
C ASP A 63 -3.60 -1.27 21.93
N GLU A 64 -2.53 -1.74 22.56
CA GLU A 64 -1.27 -1.00 22.64
C GLU A 64 -0.69 -0.69 21.25
N ALA A 65 -0.78 -1.66 20.33
CA ALA A 65 -0.29 -1.48 18.97
C ALA A 65 -1.12 -0.45 18.20
N GLY A 66 -2.46 -0.56 18.23
CA GLY A 66 -3.36 0.40 17.59
C GLY A 66 -3.17 1.83 18.11
N ASN A 67 -3.02 1.98 19.43
CA ASN A 67 -2.77 3.31 20.03
C ASN A 67 -1.43 3.91 19.60
N ARG A 68 -0.37 3.10 19.45
CA ARG A 68 0.93 3.57 18.95
C ARG A 68 0.85 3.99 17.49
N LEU A 69 0.15 3.23 16.65
CA LEU A 69 -0.03 3.56 15.24
C LEU A 69 -0.85 4.84 15.06
N LEU A 70 -1.92 5.02 15.83
CA LEU A 70 -2.69 6.27 15.81
C LEU A 70 -1.86 7.48 16.23
N LYS A 71 -1.04 7.33 17.26
CA LYS A 71 -0.14 8.39 17.71
C LYS A 71 0.88 8.78 16.64
N ASP A 72 1.47 7.81 15.94
CA ASP A 72 2.40 8.04 14.82
C ASP A 72 1.73 8.86 13.70
N LEU A 73 0.50 8.50 13.32
CA LEU A 73 -0.27 9.24 12.30
C LEU A 73 -0.58 10.67 12.75
N ASP A 74 -0.98 10.88 14.00
CA ASP A 74 -1.28 12.19 14.59
C ASP A 74 -0.03 13.08 14.61
N GLU A 75 1.12 12.56 15.05
CA GLU A 75 2.41 13.26 15.07
C GLU A 75 2.88 13.70 13.67
N ASN A 76 2.41 13.03 12.61
CA ASN A 76 2.66 13.37 11.22
C ASN A 76 1.50 14.11 10.55
N ASN A 77 0.49 14.58 11.30
CA ASN A 77 -0.65 15.35 10.83
C ASN A 77 -1.55 14.62 9.82
N VAL A 78 -1.63 13.29 9.88
CA VAL A 78 -2.61 12.53 9.10
C VAL A 78 -3.99 12.68 9.75
N VAL A 79 -4.99 13.09 8.98
CA VAL A 79 -6.38 13.14 9.47
C VAL A 79 -7.00 11.75 9.39
N VAL A 80 -7.23 11.11 10.53
CA VAL A 80 -7.67 9.70 10.57
C VAL A 80 -9.14 9.57 10.97
N ASN A 81 -9.90 8.78 10.21
CA ASN A 81 -11.16 8.19 10.65
C ASN A 81 -10.98 6.69 10.82
N PHE A 82 -11.14 6.20 12.03
CA PHE A 82 -10.99 4.78 12.31
C PHE A 82 -12.19 4.19 13.06
N THR A 83 -12.42 2.91 12.84
CA THR A 83 -13.45 2.12 13.53
C THR A 83 -12.78 0.96 14.27
N SER A 84 -13.17 0.72 15.52
CA SER A 84 -12.56 -0.31 16.37
C SER A 84 -13.53 -1.38 16.86
N ASN A 85 -14.84 -1.16 16.70
CA ASN A 85 -15.89 -1.93 17.40
C ASN A 85 -15.92 -3.43 17.09
N GLN A 86 -15.23 -3.87 16.06
CA GLN A 86 -15.27 -5.27 15.57
C GLN A 86 -13.92 -5.98 15.69
N LEU A 87 -12.91 -5.30 16.22
CA LEU A 87 -11.56 -5.85 16.33
C LEU A 87 -11.22 -6.14 17.79
N SER A 88 -10.88 -7.40 18.09
CA SER A 88 -10.37 -7.81 19.39
C SER A 88 -8.88 -7.44 19.57
N SER A 89 -8.15 -7.36 18.47
CA SER A 89 -6.74 -6.96 18.41
C SER A 89 -6.43 -6.30 17.07
N THR A 90 -5.43 -5.44 17.05
CA THR A 90 -4.88 -4.89 15.81
C THR A 90 -4.31 -6.03 14.95
N ALA A 91 -4.67 -6.08 13.67
CA ALA A 91 -4.18 -7.05 12.72
C ALA A 91 -2.65 -7.10 12.69
N GLN A 92 -2.06 -8.21 12.27
CA GLN A 92 -0.63 -8.41 12.29
C GLN A 92 -0.12 -9.07 11.02
N LYS A 93 1.06 -8.63 10.58
CA LYS A 93 1.85 -9.31 9.54
C LYS A 93 3.27 -9.54 10.05
N THR A 94 3.77 -10.76 9.92
CA THR A 94 5.11 -11.12 10.38
C THR A 94 5.96 -11.55 9.19
N TYR A 95 7.11 -10.92 9.05
CA TYR A 95 8.13 -11.26 8.06
C TYR A 95 9.27 -11.99 8.76
N LEU A 96 9.55 -13.22 8.33
CA LEU A 96 10.65 -14.03 8.86
C LEU A 96 11.73 -14.21 7.79
N PHE A 97 12.84 -13.53 7.96
CA PHE A 97 14.04 -13.70 7.14
C PHE A 97 14.94 -14.77 7.74
N SER A 98 15.28 -15.76 6.92
CA SER A 98 16.19 -16.86 7.27
C SER A 98 17.18 -17.13 6.14
N LYS A 99 18.12 -18.05 6.34
CA LYS A 99 19.00 -18.52 5.24
C LYS A 99 18.27 -19.20 4.09
N GLU A 100 17.03 -19.63 4.31
CA GLU A 100 16.19 -20.27 3.29
C GLU A 100 15.32 -19.26 2.53
N GLY A 101 15.37 -17.99 2.91
CA GLY A 101 14.60 -16.92 2.33
C GLY A 101 13.56 -16.30 3.26
N LEU A 102 12.62 -15.58 2.69
CA LEU A 102 11.53 -14.91 3.39
C LEU A 102 10.32 -15.85 3.55
N LYS A 103 9.77 -15.88 4.76
CA LYS A 103 8.42 -16.40 5.02
C LYS A 103 7.54 -15.27 5.57
N ILE A 104 6.30 -15.22 5.11
CA ILE A 104 5.32 -14.21 5.52
C ILE A 104 4.18 -14.92 6.24
N PHE A 105 3.83 -14.43 7.42
CA PHE A 105 2.66 -14.85 8.18
C PHE A 105 1.70 -13.68 8.20
N ASP A 106 0.54 -13.86 7.60
CA ASP A 106 -0.47 -12.84 7.41
C ASP A 106 -1.68 -13.15 8.30
N ASP A 107 -1.95 -12.30 9.28
CA ASP A 107 -3.11 -12.35 10.16
C ASP A 107 -3.88 -11.03 10.03
N ILE A 108 -4.38 -10.78 8.81
CA ILE A 108 -5.22 -9.62 8.50
C ILE A 108 -6.64 -10.12 8.23
N PRO A 109 -7.48 -10.20 9.27
CA PRO A 109 -8.84 -10.71 9.13
C PRO A 109 -9.71 -9.75 8.30
N TYR A 110 -10.77 -10.30 7.68
CA TYR A 110 -11.69 -9.54 6.83
C TYR A 110 -12.25 -8.27 7.51
N ASN A 111 -12.53 -8.32 8.80
CA ASN A 111 -13.04 -7.18 9.56
C ASN A 111 -11.99 -6.08 9.84
N SER A 112 -10.73 -6.26 9.44
CA SER A 112 -9.72 -5.19 9.45
C SER A 112 -9.87 -4.19 8.30
N TYR A 113 -10.67 -4.56 7.29
CA TYR A 113 -10.92 -3.67 6.15
C TYR A 113 -12.11 -2.76 6.41
N PRO A 114 -12.05 -1.48 6.01
CA PRO A 114 -13.19 -0.57 6.07
C PRO A 114 -14.42 -1.09 5.31
N SER A 115 -15.61 -0.78 5.81
CA SER A 115 -16.88 -1.22 5.24
C SER A 115 -17.98 -0.17 5.38
N LEU A 116 -19.19 -0.48 4.85
CA LEU A 116 -20.38 0.38 4.96
C LEU A 116 -20.83 0.68 6.40
N GLU A 117 -20.40 -0.12 7.36
CA GLU A 117 -20.75 0.06 8.77
C GLU A 117 -19.94 1.20 9.41
N ASP A 118 -18.84 1.61 8.78
CA ASP A 118 -17.99 2.68 9.26
C ASP A 118 -18.63 4.03 8.96
N ARG A 119 -18.84 4.83 10.02
CA ARG A 119 -19.37 6.18 9.90
C ARG A 119 -18.26 7.15 9.54
N VAL A 120 -18.07 7.37 8.23
CA VAL A 120 -17.06 8.30 7.74
C VAL A 120 -17.70 9.66 7.48
N PRO A 121 -17.20 10.75 8.10
CA PRO A 121 -17.66 12.09 7.81
C PRO A 121 -17.47 12.46 6.33
N ALA A 122 -18.45 13.18 5.74
CA ALA A 122 -18.40 13.56 4.32
C ALA A 122 -17.16 14.40 3.95
N GLU A 123 -16.60 15.12 4.91
CA GLU A 123 -15.40 15.95 4.74
C GLU A 123 -14.16 15.14 4.32
N PHE A 124 -14.12 13.81 4.64
CA PHE A 124 -13.05 12.93 4.18
C PHE A 124 -13.03 12.77 2.65
N PHE A 125 -14.18 12.91 2.01
CA PHE A 125 -14.34 12.74 0.58
C PHE A 125 -14.40 14.08 -0.19
N MET A 126 -14.49 15.21 0.52
CA MET A 126 -14.60 16.53 -0.13
C MET A 126 -13.23 17.05 -0.54
N ASN A 127 -13.14 17.59 -1.76
CA ASN A 127 -11.91 18.18 -2.33
C ASN A 127 -10.75 17.18 -2.39
N VAL A 128 -11.07 15.91 -2.60
CA VAL A 128 -10.09 14.84 -2.84
C VAL A 128 -9.91 14.68 -4.34
N ASP A 129 -8.67 14.74 -4.81
CA ASP A 129 -8.35 14.49 -6.20
C ASP A 129 -8.04 13.00 -6.43
N TYR A 130 -7.24 12.40 -5.55
CA TYR A 130 -6.83 10.99 -5.64
C TYR A 130 -7.22 10.21 -4.39
N ALA A 131 -7.82 9.03 -4.61
CA ALA A 131 -8.12 8.06 -3.56
C ALA A 131 -7.38 6.76 -3.81
N LEU A 132 -6.48 6.39 -2.91
CA LEU A 132 -5.88 5.05 -2.88
C LEU A 132 -6.77 4.11 -2.10
N VAL A 133 -7.12 2.98 -2.71
CA VAL A 133 -8.15 2.10 -2.16
C VAL A 133 -7.65 0.66 -2.08
N ASN A 134 -7.65 0.11 -0.86
CA ASN A 134 -7.53 -1.31 -0.61
C ASN A 134 -8.75 -1.78 0.17
N ILE A 135 -9.85 -2.04 -0.54
CA ILE A 135 -11.14 -2.46 0.01
C ILE A 135 -11.55 -3.77 -0.64
N ILE A 136 -11.77 -4.80 0.19
CA ILE A 136 -12.29 -6.10 -0.27
C ILE A 136 -13.83 -6.14 -0.30
N ASN A 137 -14.50 -5.19 0.34
CA ASN A 137 -15.96 -5.08 0.35
C ASN A 137 -16.45 -4.29 -0.88
N SER A 138 -16.89 -5.01 -1.91
CA SER A 138 -17.39 -4.39 -3.16
C SER A 138 -18.55 -3.42 -2.94
N ASN A 139 -19.47 -3.70 -2.00
CA ASN A 139 -20.60 -2.80 -1.72
C ASN A 139 -20.15 -1.46 -1.15
N TYR A 140 -19.10 -1.46 -0.30
CA TYR A 140 -18.55 -0.22 0.23
C TYR A 140 -17.86 0.59 -0.86
N PHE A 141 -17.10 -0.07 -1.74
CA PHE A 141 -16.47 0.63 -2.86
C PHE A 141 -17.50 1.19 -3.85
N HIS A 142 -18.54 0.44 -4.18
CA HIS A 142 -19.67 0.93 -4.97
C HIS A 142 -20.35 2.15 -4.35
N TYR A 143 -20.55 2.13 -3.03
CA TYR A 143 -21.10 3.29 -2.31
C TYR A 143 -20.22 4.53 -2.49
N ILE A 144 -18.91 4.40 -2.35
CA ILE A 144 -17.95 5.52 -2.50
C ILE A 144 -17.99 6.04 -3.93
N LEU A 145 -17.84 5.17 -4.94
CA LEU A 145 -17.88 5.55 -6.35
C LEU A 145 -19.16 6.29 -6.73
N LYS A 146 -20.31 5.80 -6.27
CA LYS A 146 -21.61 6.40 -6.56
C LYS A 146 -21.77 7.81 -5.98
N ASN A 147 -21.26 8.03 -4.77
CA ASN A 147 -21.44 9.29 -4.06
C ASN A 147 -20.34 10.32 -4.40
N TYR A 148 -19.16 9.86 -4.81
CA TYR A 148 -17.99 10.71 -5.06
C TYR A 148 -17.32 10.39 -6.41
N PRO A 149 -18.04 10.48 -7.55
CA PRO A 149 -17.57 9.98 -8.85
C PRO A 149 -16.46 10.84 -9.49
N LYS A 150 -16.07 11.95 -8.88
CA LYS A 150 -15.06 12.88 -9.44
C LYS A 150 -13.64 12.59 -8.99
N MET A 151 -13.45 11.69 -8.02
CA MET A 151 -12.13 11.32 -7.55
C MET A 151 -11.45 10.36 -8.53
N HIS A 152 -10.13 10.45 -8.64
CA HIS A 152 -9.30 9.48 -9.33
C HIS A 152 -9.00 8.31 -8.39
N TYR A 153 -9.65 7.16 -8.63
CA TYR A 153 -9.49 5.98 -7.79
C TYR A 153 -8.34 5.10 -8.30
N ILE A 154 -7.42 4.78 -7.41
CA ILE A 154 -6.32 3.86 -7.66
C ILE A 154 -6.43 2.71 -6.66
N CYS A 155 -6.52 1.48 -7.16
CA CYS A 155 -6.51 0.29 -6.31
C CYS A 155 -5.08 -0.14 -5.98
N ASP A 156 -4.84 -0.49 -4.72
CA ASP A 156 -3.55 -0.93 -4.22
C ASP A 156 -3.66 -2.35 -3.64
N ASN A 157 -2.83 -3.26 -4.17
CA ASN A 157 -2.76 -4.66 -3.75
C ASN A 157 -4.11 -5.39 -3.69
N ASN A 158 -5.10 -4.85 -4.40
CA ASN A 158 -6.43 -5.44 -4.54
C ASN A 158 -7.00 -5.14 -5.92
N ILE A 159 -7.70 -6.12 -6.48
CA ILE A 159 -8.41 -5.99 -7.76
C ILE A 159 -9.89 -6.11 -7.45
N PRO A 160 -10.65 -5.03 -7.60
CA PRO A 160 -12.09 -5.06 -7.37
C PRO A 160 -12.83 -5.84 -8.46
N SER A 161 -14.14 -6.04 -8.27
CA SER A 161 -14.99 -6.66 -9.28
C SER A 161 -15.01 -5.88 -10.61
N ASP A 162 -15.33 -6.57 -11.68
CA ASP A 162 -15.35 -6.00 -13.04
C ASP A 162 -16.19 -4.72 -13.15
N GLU A 163 -17.34 -4.67 -12.49
CA GLU A 163 -18.24 -3.52 -12.48
C GLU A 163 -17.62 -2.27 -11.83
N ILE A 164 -16.67 -2.47 -10.91
CA ILE A 164 -15.94 -1.39 -10.25
C ILE A 164 -14.78 -0.91 -11.11
N LEU A 165 -14.09 -1.83 -11.81
CA LEU A 165 -12.89 -1.53 -12.60
C LEU A 165 -13.10 -0.46 -13.66
N GLU A 166 -14.30 -0.34 -14.24
CA GLU A 166 -14.64 0.70 -15.23
C GLU A 166 -14.51 2.14 -14.67
N ASN A 167 -14.55 2.27 -13.33
CA ASN A 167 -14.48 3.57 -12.64
C ASN A 167 -13.13 3.76 -11.91
N VAL A 168 -12.19 2.85 -12.10
CA VAL A 168 -10.86 2.90 -11.48
C VAL A 168 -9.85 3.40 -12.51
N GLU A 169 -9.04 4.38 -12.12
CA GLU A 169 -8.02 4.92 -13.02
C GLU A 169 -6.87 3.93 -13.22
N GLY A 170 -6.43 3.29 -12.16
CA GLY A 170 -5.31 2.37 -12.23
C GLY A 170 -5.28 1.36 -11.08
N VAL A 171 -4.46 0.35 -11.26
CA VAL A 171 -4.18 -0.68 -10.26
C VAL A 171 -2.67 -0.72 -10.03
N ILE A 172 -2.24 -0.75 -8.77
CA ILE A 172 -0.84 -0.93 -8.37
C ILE A 172 -0.77 -2.20 -7.54
N LEU A 173 0.11 -3.11 -7.90
CA LEU A 173 0.33 -4.36 -7.18
C LEU A 173 1.81 -4.50 -6.85
N ASP A 174 2.15 -5.12 -5.74
CA ASP A 174 3.49 -5.65 -5.58
C ASP A 174 3.62 -7.02 -6.25
N GLU A 175 4.85 -7.42 -6.55
CA GLU A 175 5.16 -8.68 -7.24
C GLU A 175 4.60 -9.92 -6.49
N GLU A 176 4.58 -9.88 -5.16
CA GLU A 176 4.08 -11.00 -4.36
C GLU A 176 2.54 -11.09 -4.43
N HIS A 177 1.85 -9.95 -4.47
CA HIS A 177 0.39 -9.91 -4.61
C HIS A 177 -0.09 -10.34 -6.00
N VAL A 178 0.64 -9.98 -7.05
CA VAL A 178 0.31 -10.42 -8.43
C VAL A 178 0.26 -11.93 -8.53
N LYS A 179 1.13 -12.66 -7.84
CA LYS A 179 1.16 -14.13 -7.85
C LYS A 179 -0.13 -14.78 -7.33
N ASN A 180 -0.96 -14.04 -6.58
CA ASN A 180 -2.29 -14.52 -6.16
C ASN A 180 -3.31 -14.53 -7.30
N TYR A 181 -3.04 -13.82 -8.40
CA TYR A 181 -3.97 -13.67 -9.52
C TYR A 181 -3.52 -14.39 -10.78
N VAL A 182 -2.21 -14.54 -10.98
CA VAL A 182 -1.65 -15.07 -12.23
C VAL A 182 -0.22 -15.58 -12.06
N ASP A 183 0.16 -16.61 -12.84
CA ASP A 183 1.55 -17.05 -12.97
C ASP A 183 2.41 -16.00 -13.67
N GLU A 184 3.69 -15.89 -13.31
CA GLU A 184 4.64 -14.89 -13.83
C GLU A 184 4.70 -14.84 -15.37
N ARG A 185 4.43 -15.96 -16.05
CA ARG A 185 4.44 -16.05 -17.54
C ARG A 185 3.27 -15.36 -18.21
N ASP A 186 2.22 -15.03 -17.45
CA ASP A 186 0.95 -14.54 -17.97
C ASP A 186 0.64 -13.09 -17.59
N PHE A 187 1.60 -12.36 -17.02
CA PHE A 187 1.41 -10.98 -16.56
C PHE A 187 0.90 -10.06 -17.66
N ALA A 188 1.42 -10.15 -18.88
CA ALA A 188 0.97 -9.31 -19.98
C ALA A 188 -0.50 -9.60 -20.33
N SER A 189 -0.88 -10.87 -20.45
CA SER A 189 -2.27 -11.28 -20.72
C SER A 189 -3.23 -10.88 -19.60
N PHE A 190 -2.76 -10.94 -18.36
CA PHE A 190 -3.52 -10.47 -17.20
C PHE A 190 -3.73 -8.95 -17.23
N ALA A 191 -2.66 -8.19 -17.51
CA ALA A 191 -2.73 -6.74 -17.67
C ALA A 191 -3.69 -6.33 -18.79
N ASP A 192 -3.61 -6.98 -19.95
CA ASP A 192 -4.51 -6.73 -21.07
C ASP A 192 -5.99 -6.93 -20.71
N LYS A 193 -6.31 -7.95 -19.91
CA LYS A 193 -7.68 -8.17 -19.41
C LYS A 193 -8.15 -7.00 -18.52
N LEU A 194 -7.31 -6.51 -17.61
CA LEU A 194 -7.66 -5.39 -16.73
C LEU A 194 -7.81 -4.08 -17.53
N LEU A 195 -6.92 -3.83 -18.48
CA LEU A 195 -6.98 -2.67 -19.37
C LEU A 195 -8.25 -2.70 -20.25
N TYR A 196 -8.64 -3.88 -20.73
CA TYR A 196 -9.90 -4.07 -21.47
C TYR A 196 -11.13 -3.75 -20.60
N LYS A 197 -11.06 -4.03 -19.28
CA LYS A 197 -12.13 -3.75 -18.32
C LYS A 197 -12.23 -2.29 -17.89
N GLY A 198 -11.34 -1.41 -18.33
CA GLY A 198 -11.53 0.03 -18.18
C GLY A 198 -10.38 0.78 -17.53
N ILE A 199 -9.48 0.14 -16.79
CA ILE A 199 -8.35 0.85 -16.17
C ILE A 199 -7.42 1.46 -17.22
N ASN A 200 -6.73 2.55 -16.85
CA ASN A 200 -5.77 3.21 -17.72
C ASN A 200 -4.37 2.60 -17.64
N TYR A 201 -4.03 2.04 -16.47
CA TYR A 201 -2.73 1.40 -16.22
C TYR A 201 -2.78 0.33 -15.14
N LEU A 202 -1.91 -0.67 -15.27
CA LEU A 202 -1.49 -1.57 -14.23
C LEU A 202 0.00 -1.34 -13.97
N LEU A 203 0.37 -1.08 -12.72
CA LEU A 203 1.75 -1.02 -12.25
C LEU A 203 2.05 -2.22 -11.37
N VAL A 204 3.22 -2.84 -11.55
CA VAL A 204 3.68 -3.92 -10.67
C VAL A 204 5.07 -3.57 -10.16
N THR A 205 5.22 -3.33 -8.86
CA THR A 205 6.50 -3.01 -8.25
C THR A 205 7.34 -4.26 -8.01
N ASP A 206 8.63 -4.20 -8.35
CA ASP A 206 9.60 -5.29 -8.21
C ASP A 206 10.60 -4.98 -7.09
N LYS A 207 10.20 -5.17 -5.83
CA LYS A 207 11.08 -5.17 -4.64
C LYS A 207 12.13 -4.06 -4.60
N GLY A 208 11.77 -2.85 -5.01
CA GLY A 208 12.68 -1.70 -5.09
C GLY A 208 13.64 -1.70 -6.28
N LYS A 209 13.61 -2.70 -7.15
CA LYS A 209 14.46 -2.77 -8.36
C LYS A 209 13.88 -1.98 -9.52
N GLY A 210 12.56 -1.98 -9.64
CA GLY A 210 11.88 -1.35 -10.75
C GLY A 210 10.37 -1.44 -10.66
N VAL A 211 9.70 -1.07 -11.74
CA VAL A 211 8.26 -1.14 -11.90
C VAL A 211 7.92 -1.59 -13.33
N TYR A 212 7.09 -2.63 -13.45
CA TYR A 212 6.46 -3.01 -14.72
C TYR A 212 5.25 -2.11 -14.94
N ILE A 213 5.12 -1.59 -16.15
CA ILE A 213 4.09 -0.64 -16.56
C ILE A 213 3.32 -1.26 -17.70
N TYR A 214 2.02 -1.43 -17.52
CA TYR A 214 1.12 -1.90 -18.56
C TYR A 214 0.07 -0.82 -18.82
N THR A 215 -0.04 -0.38 -20.08
CA THR A 215 -1.00 0.63 -20.52
C THR A 215 -1.59 0.22 -21.88
N ARG A 216 -2.64 0.89 -22.32
CA ARG A 216 -3.19 0.68 -23.67
C ARG A 216 -2.20 1.02 -24.78
N ASN A 217 -1.16 1.80 -24.50
CA ASN A 217 -0.15 2.21 -25.47
C ASN A 217 1.06 1.26 -25.52
N GLY A 218 1.09 0.26 -24.67
CA GLY A 218 2.14 -0.75 -24.58
C GLY A 218 2.62 -1.01 -23.17
N ASN A 219 3.62 -1.88 -23.09
CA ASN A 219 4.21 -2.34 -21.82
C ASN A 219 5.65 -1.88 -21.75
N ASP A 220 6.09 -1.54 -20.55
CA ASP A 220 7.46 -1.09 -20.28
C ASP A 220 7.95 -1.61 -18.92
N TYR A 221 9.25 -1.58 -18.68
CA TYR A 221 9.85 -1.84 -17.40
C TYR A 221 10.88 -0.75 -17.09
N LEU A 222 10.56 0.07 -16.11
CA LEU A 222 11.50 1.05 -15.59
C LEU A 222 12.30 0.43 -14.46
N ALA A 223 13.62 0.37 -14.61
CA ALA A 223 14.54 -0.17 -13.61
C ALA A 223 15.62 0.85 -13.24
N LYS A 224 16.23 0.64 -12.10
CA LYS A 224 17.49 1.27 -11.71
C LYS A 224 18.64 0.29 -11.87
N ASP A 225 19.79 0.80 -12.29
CA ASP A 225 21.00 -0.01 -12.51
C ASP A 225 21.45 -0.75 -11.23
N LYS A 226 21.18 -0.16 -10.08
CA LYS A 226 21.50 -0.72 -8.76
C LYS A 226 20.35 -0.44 -7.81
N SER A 227 19.88 -1.46 -7.11
CA SER A 227 18.95 -1.38 -5.99
C SER A 227 19.66 -1.80 -4.70
N GLY A 228 19.25 -1.23 -3.58
CA GLY A 228 19.73 -1.64 -2.27
C GLY A 228 19.22 -3.04 -1.88
N PRO A 229 19.77 -3.62 -0.81
CA PRO A 229 19.43 -4.96 -0.36
C PRO A 229 18.11 -5.05 0.42
N TYR A 230 17.53 -3.91 0.82
CA TYR A 230 16.33 -3.85 1.65
C TYR A 230 15.12 -3.46 0.81
N TYR A 231 14.07 -4.26 0.86
CA TYR A 231 12.89 -4.06 0.02
C TYR A 231 11.57 -3.94 0.79
N LEU A 232 11.56 -4.21 2.11
CA LEU A 232 10.37 -3.96 2.92
C LEU A 232 10.03 -2.48 2.93
N GLY A 233 8.77 -2.15 2.67
CA GLY A 233 8.30 -0.76 2.56
C GLY A 233 8.55 -0.11 1.20
N CYS A 234 9.34 -0.71 0.31
CA CYS A 234 9.62 -0.15 -1.02
C CYS A 234 8.37 0.04 -1.88
N HIS A 235 7.41 -0.88 -1.80
CA HIS A 235 6.13 -0.75 -2.49
C HIS A 235 5.37 0.49 -2.01
N GLU A 236 5.22 0.62 -0.71
CA GLU A 236 4.49 1.73 -0.09
C GLU A 236 5.18 3.08 -0.32
N VAL A 237 6.51 3.12 -0.33
CA VAL A 237 7.29 4.32 -0.67
C VAL A 237 7.06 4.71 -2.14
N PHE A 238 7.10 3.74 -3.07
CA PHE A 238 6.79 3.98 -4.47
C PHE A 238 5.38 4.56 -4.64
N VAL A 239 4.36 3.89 -4.08
CA VAL A 239 2.96 4.29 -4.16
C VAL A 239 2.76 5.70 -3.59
N SER A 240 3.37 6.00 -2.44
CA SER A 240 3.25 7.31 -1.79
C SER A 240 3.84 8.44 -2.65
N MET A 241 5.06 8.28 -3.16
CA MET A 241 5.69 9.31 -3.99
C MET A 241 4.99 9.45 -5.36
N PHE A 242 4.52 8.35 -5.93
CA PHE A 242 3.72 8.38 -7.16
C PHE A 242 2.44 9.18 -6.96
N LEU A 243 1.68 8.92 -5.89
CA LEU A 243 0.45 9.66 -5.55
C LEU A 243 0.73 11.13 -5.22
N ALA A 244 1.75 11.42 -4.40
CA ALA A 244 2.15 12.80 -4.09
C ALA A 244 2.50 13.57 -5.36
N SER A 245 3.19 12.94 -6.30
CA SER A 245 3.52 13.55 -7.60
C SER A 245 2.28 13.83 -8.43
N LEU A 246 1.37 12.87 -8.57
CA LEU A 246 0.10 13.05 -9.29
C LEU A 246 -0.76 14.14 -8.65
N SER A 247 -0.91 14.14 -7.34
CA SER A 247 -1.70 15.13 -6.61
C SER A 247 -1.13 16.55 -6.75
N ASN A 248 0.16 16.70 -6.98
CA ASN A 248 0.81 17.96 -7.32
C ASN A 248 0.72 18.33 -8.82
N GLY A 249 -0.04 17.58 -9.61
CA GLY A 249 -0.28 17.85 -11.04
C GLY A 249 0.88 17.46 -11.95
N LEU A 250 1.80 16.64 -11.49
CA LEU A 250 2.90 16.18 -12.35
C LEU A 250 2.40 15.14 -13.35
N PRO A 251 2.97 15.10 -14.56
CA PRO A 251 2.66 14.09 -15.57
C PRO A 251 2.91 12.67 -15.05
N PHE A 252 2.13 11.70 -15.51
CA PHE A 252 2.24 10.28 -15.16
C PHE A 252 3.67 9.74 -15.25
N SER A 253 4.39 10.03 -16.34
CA SER A 253 5.77 9.59 -16.52
C SER A 253 6.73 10.19 -15.49
N GLN A 254 6.51 11.43 -15.08
CA GLN A 254 7.31 12.07 -14.04
C GLN A 254 6.99 11.50 -12.66
N ALA A 255 5.72 11.23 -12.37
CA ALA A 255 5.30 10.59 -11.14
C ALA A 255 5.92 9.18 -10.98
N LEU A 256 5.95 8.38 -12.07
CA LEU A 256 6.64 7.09 -12.09
C LEU A 256 8.13 7.21 -11.76
N ASN A 257 8.81 8.14 -12.41
CA ASN A 257 10.26 8.36 -12.19
C ASN A 257 10.55 8.82 -10.75
N ASN A 258 9.73 9.72 -10.21
CA ASN A 258 9.88 10.19 -8.83
C ASN A 258 9.68 9.03 -7.84
N GLY A 259 8.64 8.23 -8.02
CA GLY A 259 8.38 7.04 -7.21
C GLY A 259 9.56 6.08 -7.25
N LEU A 260 10.06 5.75 -8.44
CA LEU A 260 11.19 4.83 -8.60
C LEU A 260 12.48 5.38 -8.01
N ASN A 261 12.77 6.67 -8.16
CA ASN A 261 13.97 7.29 -7.59
C ASN A 261 13.98 7.21 -6.08
N LEU A 262 12.90 7.67 -5.44
CA LEU A 262 12.78 7.63 -3.98
C LEU A 262 12.85 6.20 -3.45
N THR A 263 12.16 5.25 -4.10
CA THR A 263 12.19 3.84 -3.71
C THR A 263 13.59 3.25 -3.82
N ASN A 264 14.33 3.61 -4.86
CA ASN A 264 15.71 3.16 -5.03
C ASN A 264 16.58 3.63 -3.87
N ASP A 265 16.54 4.93 -3.54
CA ASP A 265 17.31 5.49 -2.43
C ASP A 265 16.91 4.88 -1.09
N PHE A 266 15.60 4.69 -0.88
CA PHE A 266 15.05 4.02 0.31
C PHE A 266 15.54 2.58 0.46
N SER A 267 15.72 1.83 -0.62
CA SER A 267 16.16 0.43 -0.61
C SER A 267 17.57 0.21 -0.03
N TYR A 268 18.35 1.27 0.16
CA TYR A 268 19.64 1.23 0.87
C TYR A 268 19.50 1.44 2.38
N THR A 269 18.33 1.79 2.86
CA THR A 269 18.05 1.96 4.29
C THR A 269 17.48 0.67 4.88
N LYS A 270 17.59 0.49 6.20
CA LYS A 270 16.89 -0.57 6.93
C LYS A 270 15.51 -0.15 7.41
N ALA A 271 15.08 1.06 7.06
CA ALA A 271 13.77 1.57 7.42
C ALA A 271 12.67 0.80 6.69
N ILE A 272 11.47 0.81 7.23
CA ILE A 272 10.26 0.26 6.59
C ILE A 272 9.31 1.39 6.17
N LYS A 273 9.46 2.57 6.74
CA LYS A 273 8.73 3.80 6.42
C LYS A 273 9.69 4.98 6.28
N LEU A 274 9.23 6.03 5.59
CA LEU A 274 10.00 7.28 5.50
C LEU A 274 9.99 8.00 6.85
N GLU A 275 11.08 8.68 7.15
CA GLU A 275 11.23 9.58 8.29
C GLU A 275 11.57 10.98 7.76
N LYS A 276 11.27 12.04 8.53
CA LYS A 276 11.49 13.45 8.09
C LYS A 276 12.94 13.74 7.74
N GLU A 277 13.87 13.07 8.39
CA GLU A 277 15.30 13.21 8.13
C GLU A 277 15.76 12.65 6.78
N PHE A 278 14.88 11.93 6.08
CA PHE A 278 15.17 11.38 4.75
C PHE A 278 15.18 12.46 3.66
N PHE A 279 14.53 13.59 3.91
CA PHE A 279 14.44 14.75 3.03
C PHE A 279 15.27 15.90 3.54
#